data_3b8b41af6c0fe67412b21e8ba19ff24a
#
_entry.id   3b8b41af6c0fe67412b21e8ba19ff24a
#
_cell.length_a   1.000
_cell.length_b   1.000
_cell.length_c   1.000
_cell.angle_alpha   90.00
_cell.angle_beta   90.00
_cell.angle_gamma   90.00
#
_symmetry.space_group_name_H-M   'P 1'
#
loop_
_entity.id
_entity.type
_entity.pdbx_description
1 polymer ?
#
loop_
_entity_poly.entity_id
_entity_poly.type
_entity_poly.pdbx_seq_one_letter_code
_entity_poly.pdbx_strand_id
1 'polypeptide(L)'
;SRFTALAEAGDEQFGRATAQQLADTATADWPLCTLDDDAYVQYTSGSTAAPRGVVITYRNLLSNMRAMAVGSQFQHGDVMGSWLPLHHDMGLVGSLFAALFNSVSAVFTTPHRFLYDPLGFLRLLTSSGATHTFMPNFALEWLINAYHRRGADIEGIDLH
;
A
#
# COMPACT_ATOMS: atom_id res chain seq x y z
N SER A 1 7.89 15.67 -1.12
CA SER A 1 7.66 14.27 -0.71
C SER A 1 8.60 13.37 -1.51
N ARG A 2 9.44 12.61 -0.83
CA ARG A 2 10.36 11.67 -1.47
C ARG A 2 9.70 10.29 -1.46
N PHE A 3 9.25 9.82 -2.59
CA PHE A 3 8.94 8.40 -2.77
C PHE A 3 10.26 7.63 -2.85
N THR A 4 10.59 6.89 -1.81
CA THR A 4 11.72 5.96 -1.82
C THR A 4 11.14 4.55 -1.91
N ALA A 5 11.13 3.97 -3.10
CA ALA A 5 10.87 2.55 -3.25
C ALA A 5 12.17 1.81 -2.91
N LEU A 6 12.21 1.16 -1.77
CA LEU A 6 13.26 0.19 -1.43
C LEU A 6 12.94 -1.13 -2.15
N ALA A 7 13.39 -1.25 -3.40
CA ALA A 7 13.48 -2.54 -4.07
C ALA A 7 14.77 -3.21 -3.61
N GLU A 8 14.69 -4.24 -2.77
CA GLU A 8 15.83 -5.11 -2.51
C GLU A 8 16.20 -5.88 -3.78
N ALA A 9 17.50 -5.94 -4.03
CA ALA A 9 18.10 -6.59 -5.19
C ALA A 9 17.61 -8.04 -5.37
N GLY A 10 17.02 -8.31 -6.53
CA GLY A 10 16.63 -9.68 -6.93
C GLY A 10 15.79 -9.76 -8.20
N ASP A 11 15.11 -8.69 -8.61
CA ASP A 11 14.35 -8.69 -9.86
C ASP A 11 14.77 -7.51 -10.75
N GLU A 12 15.59 -7.79 -11.76
CA GLU A 12 16.11 -6.82 -12.74
C GLU A 12 15.04 -6.24 -13.70
N GLN A 13 13.76 -6.51 -13.50
CA GLN A 13 12.69 -6.11 -14.42
C GLN A 13 11.90 -4.86 -14.02
N PHE A 14 12.13 -4.28 -12.83
CA PHE A 14 11.49 -3.01 -12.47
C PHE A 14 12.49 -1.86 -12.59
N GLY A 15 12.35 -1.07 -13.66
CA GLY A 15 13.15 0.14 -13.86
C GLY A 15 12.97 1.13 -12.70
N ARG A 16 14.07 1.53 -12.07
CA ARG A 16 14.08 2.62 -11.08
C ARG A 16 13.87 3.94 -11.82
N ALA A 17 12.72 4.59 -11.62
CA ALA A 17 12.57 5.98 -11.99
C ALA A 17 13.05 6.87 -10.84
N THR A 18 13.95 7.79 -11.13
CA THR A 18 14.36 8.82 -10.17
C THR A 18 13.27 9.89 -10.05
N ALA A 19 13.19 10.59 -8.91
CA ALA A 19 12.28 11.72 -8.74
C ALA A 19 12.46 12.79 -9.84
N GLN A 20 13.68 12.93 -10.37
CA GLN A 20 13.97 13.84 -11.48
C GLN A 20 13.36 13.36 -12.80
N GLN A 21 13.47 12.06 -13.11
CA GLN A 21 12.85 11.49 -14.31
C GLN A 21 11.33 11.59 -14.27
N LEU A 22 10.72 11.43 -13.07
CA LEU A 22 9.29 11.64 -12.88
C LEU A 22 8.90 13.12 -12.99
N ALA A 23 9.74 14.04 -12.51
CA ALA A 23 9.52 15.47 -12.65
C ALA A 23 9.65 15.94 -14.11
N ASP A 24 10.59 15.36 -14.87
CA ASP A 24 10.79 15.68 -16.29
C ASP A 24 9.64 15.16 -17.18
N THR A 25 8.88 14.16 -16.72
CA THR A 25 7.65 13.70 -17.36
C THR A 25 6.41 14.51 -16.97
N ALA A 26 6.50 15.38 -15.98
CA ALA A 26 5.37 16.18 -15.47
C ALA A 26 4.95 17.32 -16.41
N THR A 27 5.59 17.50 -17.58
CA THR A 27 5.21 18.46 -18.61
C THR A 27 4.18 17.92 -19.61
N ALA A 28 3.69 16.70 -19.42
CA ALA A 28 2.59 16.17 -20.22
C ALA A 28 1.30 16.95 -19.91
N ASP A 29 0.59 17.38 -20.96
CA ASP A 29 -0.77 17.90 -20.83
C ASP A 29 -1.66 16.78 -20.27
N TRP A 30 -1.91 16.82 -18.97
CA TRP A 30 -2.82 15.88 -18.32
C TRP A 30 -4.24 16.17 -18.79
N PRO A 31 -4.99 15.15 -19.22
CA PRO A 31 -6.37 15.36 -19.62
C PRO A 31 -7.15 15.93 -18.41
N LEU A 32 -7.97 16.95 -18.69
CA LEU A 32 -8.89 17.48 -17.68
C LEU A 32 -9.94 16.42 -17.39
N CYS A 33 -9.91 15.88 -16.17
CA CYS A 33 -10.90 14.93 -15.69
C CYS A 33 -11.94 15.64 -14.82
N THR A 34 -13.18 15.24 -14.95
CA THR A 34 -14.28 15.66 -14.05
C THR A 34 -14.44 14.64 -12.91
N LEU A 35 -15.16 15.02 -11.88
CA LEU A 35 -15.43 14.09 -10.77
C LEU A 35 -16.29 12.88 -11.18
N ASP A 36 -17.05 13.02 -12.26
CA ASP A 36 -17.97 11.97 -12.73
C ASP A 36 -17.32 11.06 -13.79
N ASP A 37 -16.08 11.37 -14.22
CA ASP A 37 -15.33 10.50 -15.11
C ASP A 37 -14.88 9.24 -14.38
N ASP A 38 -14.74 8.14 -15.13
CA ASP A 38 -14.25 6.86 -14.63
C ASP A 38 -12.77 6.94 -14.26
N ALA A 39 -12.44 6.66 -13.00
CA ALA A 39 -11.07 6.62 -12.53
C ALA A 39 -10.41 5.26 -12.83
N TYR A 40 -11.10 4.18 -12.53
CA TYR A 40 -10.66 2.81 -12.83
C TYR A 40 -11.80 1.81 -12.69
N VAL A 41 -11.57 0.57 -13.16
CA VAL A 41 -12.47 -0.56 -12.97
C VAL A 41 -11.85 -1.57 -12.03
N GLN A 42 -12.54 -1.85 -10.92
CA GLN A 42 -12.14 -2.88 -9.96
C GLN A 42 -12.91 -4.16 -10.25
N TYR A 43 -12.22 -5.24 -10.59
CA TYR A 43 -12.83 -6.55 -10.72
C TYR A 43 -12.98 -7.20 -9.35
N THR A 44 -14.20 -7.67 -9.05
CA THR A 44 -14.47 -8.44 -7.84
C THR A 44 -14.58 -9.92 -8.18
N SER A 45 -14.01 -10.79 -7.34
CA SER A 45 -14.26 -12.22 -7.40
C SER A 45 -15.67 -12.49 -6.86
N GLY A 46 -16.69 -12.29 -7.71
CA GLY A 46 -18.07 -12.59 -7.35
C GLY A 46 -18.24 -14.07 -7.01
N SER A 47 -19.18 -14.38 -6.12
CA SER A 47 -19.59 -15.76 -5.79
C SER A 47 -20.23 -16.49 -6.98
N THR A 48 -20.42 -15.85 -8.12
CA THR A 48 -20.95 -16.37 -9.37
C THR A 48 -19.86 -16.39 -10.44
N ALA A 49 -19.83 -17.39 -11.27
CA ALA A 49 -18.77 -17.84 -12.19
C ALA A 49 -18.06 -16.81 -13.09
N ALA A 50 -18.44 -15.55 -13.11
CA ALA A 50 -17.77 -14.50 -13.88
C ALA A 50 -17.38 -13.30 -13.02
N PRO A 51 -16.12 -12.81 -13.11
CA PRO A 51 -15.70 -11.58 -12.44
C PRO A 51 -16.57 -10.41 -12.89
N ARG A 52 -17.00 -9.56 -11.93
CA ARG A 52 -17.75 -8.34 -12.25
C ARG A 52 -16.83 -7.13 -12.11
N GLY A 53 -16.77 -6.31 -13.15
CA GLY A 53 -16.10 -5.01 -13.12
C GLY A 53 -17.00 -3.97 -12.44
N VAL A 54 -16.49 -3.37 -11.37
CA VAL A 54 -17.12 -2.22 -10.70
C VAL A 54 -16.41 -0.97 -11.17
N VAL A 55 -17.14 -0.08 -11.83
CA VAL A 55 -16.62 1.22 -12.27
C VAL A 55 -16.54 2.15 -11.06
N ILE A 56 -15.37 2.72 -10.84
CA ILE A 56 -15.10 3.69 -9.77
C ILE A 56 -14.83 5.04 -10.42
N THR A 57 -15.66 6.04 -10.12
CA THR A 57 -15.43 7.41 -10.58
C THR A 57 -14.42 8.14 -9.70
N TYR A 58 -13.86 9.26 -10.20
CA TYR A 58 -13.02 10.13 -9.36
C TYR A 58 -13.77 10.62 -8.13
N ARG A 59 -15.06 10.87 -8.21
CA ARG A 59 -15.91 11.25 -7.08
C ARG A 59 -15.92 10.17 -5.99
N ASN A 60 -16.11 8.91 -6.38
CA ASN A 60 -16.10 7.78 -5.44
C ASN A 60 -14.73 7.66 -4.76
N LEU A 61 -13.67 7.66 -5.57
CA LEU A 61 -12.30 7.53 -5.08
C LEU A 61 -11.97 8.65 -4.08
N LEU A 62 -12.15 9.91 -4.48
CA LEU A 62 -11.82 11.05 -3.63
C LEU A 62 -12.66 11.13 -2.36
N SER A 63 -13.94 10.74 -2.42
CA SER A 63 -14.81 10.68 -1.23
C SER A 63 -14.28 9.64 -0.23
N ASN A 64 -13.87 8.47 -0.73
CA ASN A 64 -13.29 7.42 0.11
C ASN A 64 -11.94 7.86 0.68
N MET A 65 -11.06 8.46 -0.14
CA MET A 65 -9.77 8.97 0.34
C MET A 65 -9.92 10.00 1.45
N ARG A 66 -10.89 10.91 1.34
CA ARG A 66 -11.19 11.90 2.40
C ARG A 66 -11.67 11.22 3.69
N ALA A 67 -12.57 10.24 3.58
CA ALA A 67 -13.04 9.49 4.73
C ALA A 67 -11.89 8.74 5.43
N MET A 68 -11.02 8.10 4.65
CA MET A 68 -9.84 7.41 5.16
C MET A 68 -8.84 8.38 5.81
N ALA A 69 -8.60 9.55 5.21
CA ALA A 69 -7.70 10.56 5.77
C ALA A 69 -8.16 11.01 7.17
N VAL A 70 -9.47 11.22 7.33
CA VAL A 70 -10.06 11.57 8.64
C VAL A 70 -9.98 10.41 9.62
N GLY A 71 -10.33 9.19 9.19
CA GLY A 71 -10.35 8.01 10.05
C GLY A 71 -8.97 7.54 10.50
N SER A 72 -7.98 7.63 9.61
CA SER A 72 -6.59 7.21 9.88
C SER A 72 -5.72 8.33 10.46
N GLN A 73 -6.20 9.59 10.44
CA GLN A 73 -5.50 10.75 11.00
C GLN A 73 -4.06 10.93 10.44
N PHE A 74 -3.87 10.67 9.14
CA PHE A 74 -2.57 10.85 8.49
C PHE A 74 -2.01 12.24 8.71
N GLN A 75 -0.72 12.31 9.03
CA GLN A 75 0.02 13.53 9.26
C GLN A 75 1.25 13.61 8.35
N HIS A 76 1.81 14.81 8.24
CA HIS A 76 3.06 14.99 7.51
C HIS A 76 4.20 14.23 8.22
N GLY A 77 4.92 13.43 7.47
CA GLY A 77 6.00 12.59 7.98
C GLY A 77 5.60 11.14 8.23
N ASP A 78 4.30 10.82 8.18
CA ASP A 78 3.85 9.44 8.28
C ASP A 78 4.37 8.57 7.13
N VAL A 79 4.47 7.28 7.42
CA VAL A 79 4.91 6.26 6.47
C VAL A 79 3.90 5.11 6.47
N MET A 80 3.36 4.81 5.28
CA MET A 80 2.51 3.66 5.05
C MET A 80 3.35 2.42 4.76
N GLY A 81 3.23 1.36 5.56
CA GLY A 81 3.81 0.05 5.28
C GLY A 81 2.75 -0.94 4.78
N SER A 82 3.01 -1.67 3.68
CA SER A 82 2.04 -2.66 3.19
C SER A 82 2.71 -3.85 2.51
N TRP A 83 2.11 -5.02 2.69
CA TRP A 83 2.43 -6.25 1.96
C TRP A 83 1.27 -6.70 1.06
N LEU A 84 0.16 -5.96 1.08
CA LEU A 84 -1.06 -6.33 0.38
C LEU A 84 -0.88 -6.22 -1.13
N PRO A 85 -1.47 -7.16 -1.90
CA PRO A 85 -1.39 -7.12 -3.36
C PRO A 85 -2.19 -5.93 -3.92
N LEU A 86 -1.62 -5.22 -4.90
CA LEU A 86 -2.25 -4.04 -5.50
C LEU A 86 -3.43 -4.38 -6.44
N HIS A 87 -3.67 -5.64 -6.75
CA HIS A 87 -4.89 -6.06 -7.44
C HIS A 87 -6.10 -6.24 -6.50
N HIS A 88 -5.89 -6.11 -5.19
CA HIS A 88 -6.92 -6.12 -4.16
C HIS A 88 -7.18 -4.69 -3.67
N ASP A 89 -8.44 -4.35 -3.41
CA ASP A 89 -8.87 -3.01 -2.99
C ASP A 89 -8.15 -2.51 -1.73
N MET A 90 -7.95 -3.36 -0.72
CA MET A 90 -7.23 -2.98 0.49
C MET A 90 -5.77 -2.60 0.21
N GLY A 91 -5.10 -3.25 -0.74
CA GLY A 91 -3.75 -2.91 -1.16
C GLY A 91 -3.72 -1.66 -2.05
N LEU A 92 -4.57 -1.63 -3.08
CA LEU A 92 -4.61 -0.52 -4.03
C LEU A 92 -5.15 0.77 -3.38
N VAL A 93 -6.34 0.68 -2.82
CA VAL A 93 -7.05 1.86 -2.28
C VAL A 93 -6.58 2.16 -0.87
N GLY A 94 -6.55 1.14 -0.01
CA GLY A 94 -6.19 1.29 1.40
C GLY A 94 -4.72 1.65 1.64
N SER A 95 -3.81 1.20 0.77
CA SER A 95 -2.38 1.47 0.98
C SER A 95 -1.82 2.45 -0.06
N LEU A 96 -1.87 2.13 -1.36
CA LEU A 96 -1.23 2.95 -2.38
C LEU A 96 -1.93 4.29 -2.56
N PHE A 97 -3.24 4.29 -2.85
CA PHE A 97 -3.97 5.54 -3.06
C PHE A 97 -4.08 6.38 -1.79
N ALA A 98 -4.22 5.73 -0.62
CA ALA A 98 -4.21 6.45 0.66
C ALA A 98 -2.87 7.18 0.89
N ALA A 99 -1.73 6.54 0.61
CA ALA A 99 -0.43 7.18 0.72
C ALA A 99 -0.27 8.34 -0.27
N LEU A 100 -0.66 8.14 -1.54
CA LEU A 100 -0.60 9.18 -2.57
C LEU A 100 -1.48 10.38 -2.21
N PHE A 101 -2.74 10.14 -1.82
CA PHE A 101 -3.69 11.19 -1.49
C PHE A 101 -3.24 12.06 -0.30
N ASN A 102 -2.67 11.41 0.72
CA ASN A 102 -2.21 12.11 1.93
C ASN A 102 -0.75 12.61 1.80
N SER A 103 -0.10 12.39 0.65
CA SER A 103 1.29 12.80 0.41
C SER A 103 2.26 12.26 1.47
N VAL A 104 2.02 11.07 1.96
CA VAL A 104 2.89 10.36 2.90
C VAL A 104 3.80 9.37 2.18
N SER A 105 4.92 9.03 2.79
CA SER A 105 5.83 8.01 2.26
C SER A 105 5.17 6.63 2.31
N ALA A 106 5.62 5.71 1.44
CA ALA A 106 5.11 4.34 1.48
C ALA A 106 6.24 3.34 1.24
N VAL A 107 6.19 2.22 1.96
CA VAL A 107 7.06 1.06 1.77
C VAL A 107 6.20 -0.17 1.52
N PHE A 108 6.54 -0.89 0.46
CA PHE A 108 5.81 -2.08 0.06
C PHE A 108 6.71 -3.30 0.06
N THR A 109 6.14 -4.44 0.45
CA THR A 109 6.72 -5.75 0.22
C THR A 109 5.68 -6.65 -0.47
N THR A 110 6.03 -7.88 -0.75
CA THR A 110 5.12 -8.79 -1.46
C THR A 110 4.32 -9.67 -0.50
N PRO A 111 3.11 -10.14 -0.89
CA PRO A 111 2.37 -11.13 -0.13
C PRO A 111 3.19 -12.39 0.17
N HIS A 112 3.98 -12.86 -0.79
CA HIS A 112 4.84 -14.03 -0.60
C HIS A 112 5.87 -13.83 0.51
N ARG A 113 6.47 -12.65 0.59
CA ARG A 113 7.42 -12.35 1.66
C ARG A 113 6.76 -12.34 3.02
N PHE A 114 5.58 -11.73 3.14
CA PHE A 114 4.79 -11.76 4.37
C PHE A 114 4.43 -13.19 4.78
N LEU A 115 3.97 -14.02 3.85
CA LEU A 115 3.59 -15.41 4.12
C LEU A 115 4.79 -16.26 4.57
N TYR A 116 5.96 -16.02 3.97
CA TYR A 116 7.19 -16.74 4.30
C TYR A 116 7.79 -16.28 5.64
N ASP A 117 7.83 -14.98 5.88
CA ASP A 117 8.40 -14.36 7.08
C ASP A 117 7.53 -13.20 7.61
N PRO A 118 6.43 -13.51 8.33
CA PRO A 118 5.56 -12.47 8.89
C PRO A 118 6.28 -11.53 9.86
N LEU A 119 7.24 -12.01 10.68
CA LEU A 119 8.01 -11.17 11.58
C LEU A 119 8.99 -10.26 10.82
N GLY A 120 9.49 -10.70 9.67
CA GLY A 120 10.26 -9.86 8.76
C GLY A 120 9.50 -8.64 8.26
N PHE A 121 8.17 -8.75 8.12
CA PHE A 121 7.33 -7.59 7.82
C PHE A 121 7.30 -6.58 8.97
N LEU A 122 7.20 -7.03 10.24
CA LEU A 122 7.28 -6.12 11.38
C LEU A 122 8.64 -5.41 11.47
N ARG A 123 9.74 -6.12 11.17
CA ARG A 123 11.08 -5.50 11.07
C ARG A 123 11.15 -4.47 9.95
N LEU A 124 10.49 -4.73 8.83
CA LEU A 124 10.38 -3.76 7.73
C LEU A 124 9.62 -2.50 8.18
N LEU A 125 8.49 -2.65 8.90
CA LEU A 125 7.75 -1.51 9.46
C LEU A 125 8.64 -0.68 10.38
N THR A 126 9.31 -1.33 11.32
CA THR A 126 10.25 -0.68 12.26
C THR A 126 11.37 0.05 11.51
N SER A 127 12.09 -0.65 10.62
CA SER A 127 13.26 -0.08 9.93
C SER A 127 12.91 1.04 8.96
N SER A 128 11.68 1.08 8.45
CA SER A 128 11.18 2.14 7.59
C SER A 128 10.53 3.29 8.36
N GLY A 129 10.34 3.17 9.67
CA GLY A 129 9.58 4.11 10.48
C GLY A 129 8.11 4.16 10.10
N ALA A 130 7.53 3.01 9.67
CA ALA A 130 6.13 2.97 9.26
C ALA A 130 5.21 3.22 10.45
N THR A 131 4.31 4.21 10.28
CA THR A 131 3.34 4.63 11.29
C THR A 131 1.95 4.04 11.03
N HIS A 132 1.70 3.64 9.79
CA HIS A 132 0.41 3.11 9.36
C HIS A 132 0.59 1.81 8.56
N THR A 133 -0.29 0.85 8.83
CA THR A 133 -0.44 -0.36 8.01
C THR A 133 -1.88 -0.84 8.06
N PHE A 134 -2.36 -1.39 6.96
CA PHE A 134 -3.65 -2.07 6.90
C PHE A 134 -3.43 -3.55 6.64
N MET A 135 -4.16 -4.39 7.35
CA MET A 135 -4.08 -5.84 7.11
C MET A 135 -5.40 -6.53 7.49
N PRO A 136 -5.74 -7.64 6.83
CA PRO A 136 -6.89 -8.43 7.20
C PRO A 136 -6.65 -9.18 8.53
N ASN A 137 -7.72 -9.57 9.21
CA ASN A 137 -7.66 -10.20 10.54
C ASN A 137 -6.78 -11.45 10.57
N PHE A 138 -6.81 -12.29 9.51
CA PHE A 138 -5.98 -13.50 9.47
C PHE A 138 -4.47 -13.19 9.53
N ALA A 139 -4.06 -12.01 9.06
CA ALA A 139 -2.66 -11.62 9.09
C ALA A 139 -2.16 -11.43 10.52
N LEU A 140 -3.01 -10.91 11.42
CA LEU A 140 -2.70 -10.81 12.85
C LEU A 140 -2.52 -12.19 13.47
N GLU A 141 -3.38 -13.15 13.13
CA GLU A 141 -3.24 -14.54 13.59
C GLU A 141 -1.93 -15.15 13.10
N TRP A 142 -1.53 -14.88 11.86
CA TRP A 142 -0.26 -15.37 11.32
C TRP A 142 0.96 -14.75 12.00
N LEU A 143 0.90 -13.47 12.33
CA LEU A 143 1.95 -12.80 13.11
C LEU A 143 2.07 -13.40 14.50
N ILE A 144 0.95 -13.59 15.20
CA ILE A 144 0.91 -14.23 16.53
C ILE A 144 1.46 -15.65 16.47
N ASN A 145 1.03 -16.44 15.50
CA ASN A 145 1.51 -17.82 15.33
C ASN A 145 3.00 -17.88 14.94
N ALA A 146 3.50 -16.92 14.17
CA ALA A 146 4.92 -16.83 13.84
C ALA A 146 5.76 -16.48 15.08
N TYR A 147 5.27 -15.55 15.90
CA TYR A 147 5.86 -15.19 17.18
C TYR A 147 5.97 -16.40 18.11
N HIS A 148 4.88 -17.15 18.31
CA HIS A 148 4.88 -18.33 19.18
C HIS A 148 5.78 -19.46 18.68
N ARG A 149 5.89 -19.65 17.36
CA ARG A 149 6.74 -20.72 16.76
C ARG A 149 8.22 -20.44 16.82
N ARG A 150 8.63 -19.19 16.66
CA ARG A 150 10.05 -18.80 16.60
C ARG A 150 10.64 -18.46 17.98
N GLY A 151 9.82 -18.60 19.07
CA GLY A 151 10.21 -18.08 20.38
C GLY A 151 10.46 -16.57 20.27
N ALA A 152 10.40 -15.82 21.31
CA ALA A 152 10.41 -14.36 21.37
C ALA A 152 11.57 -13.63 20.63
N ASP A 153 12.01 -14.09 19.44
CA ASP A 153 12.94 -13.38 18.56
C ASP A 153 12.23 -12.21 17.89
N ILE A 154 12.00 -11.19 18.70
CA ILE A 154 11.47 -9.88 18.31
C ILE A 154 12.56 -8.83 18.25
N GLU A 155 13.83 -9.23 18.24
CA GLU A 155 14.95 -8.30 18.13
C GLU A 155 14.80 -7.45 16.86
N GLY A 156 14.94 -6.15 17.03
CA GLY A 156 14.77 -5.17 15.95
C GLY A 156 13.31 -4.89 15.56
N ILE A 157 12.30 -5.27 16.39
CA ILE A 157 10.91 -4.86 16.22
C ILE A 157 10.57 -3.82 17.27
N ASP A 158 10.21 -2.63 16.79
CA ASP A 158 9.76 -1.49 17.59
C ASP A 158 8.55 -0.86 16.88
N LEU A 159 7.38 -0.92 17.51
CA LEU A 159 6.11 -0.48 16.96
C LEU A 159 5.48 0.63 17.84
N HIS A 160 6.28 1.64 18.16
CA HIS A 160 5.82 2.82 18.91
C HIS A 160 5.04 3.80 18.05
#